data_0d318eefab0b18beb8a5eb491ee4aec3
#
_entry.id   0d318eefab0b18beb8a5eb491ee4aec3
#
_cell.length_a   1.000
_cell.length_b   1.000
_cell.length_c   1.000
_cell.angle_alpha   90.00
_cell.angle_beta   90.00
_cell.angle_gamma   90.00
#
_symmetry.space_group_name_H-M   'P 1'
#
loop_
_entity.id
_entity.type
_entity.pdbx_description
1 polymer ?
#
loop_
_entity_poly.entity_id
_entity_poly.type
_entity_poly.pdbx_seq_one_letter_code
_entity_poly.pdbx_strand_id
1 'polypeptide(L)'
;FGLDSDNVIRIGGWSAATNRFQMDMAGNLTMAGNITAYSDIRLKENIKVIPDALSKVQQLRGVTFTRNDTEDLEKLHTGVIAQEVEAVLPEAVSEDNDGIKNVAYGNMVGLLIESIKELKAEVDNLKTQLENK
;
A
#
# COMPACT_ATOMS: atom_id res chain seq x y z
N PHE A 1 -1.47 23.23 16.73
CA PHE A 1 -0.77 22.75 15.54
C PHE A 1 0.57 23.46 15.43
N GLY A 2 1.66 22.74 15.45
CA GLY A 2 3.00 23.28 15.35
C GLY A 2 4.07 22.21 15.47
N LEU A 3 5.31 22.61 15.21
CA LEU A 3 6.47 21.78 15.45
C LEU A 3 6.83 21.81 16.94
N ASP A 4 7.11 20.66 17.51
CA ASP A 4 7.68 20.52 18.83
C ASP A 4 9.20 20.83 18.81
N SER A 5 9.83 20.91 20.00
CA SER A 5 11.27 21.17 20.14
C SER A 5 12.16 20.14 19.41
N ASP A 6 11.67 18.97 19.14
CA ASP A 6 12.33 17.91 18.38
C ASP A 6 11.88 17.88 16.89
N ASN A 7 11.25 18.94 16.40
CA ASN A 7 10.78 19.12 15.03
C ASN A 7 9.75 18.07 14.57
N VAL A 8 8.91 17.61 15.48
CA VAL A 8 7.83 16.66 15.17
C VAL A 8 6.48 17.36 15.20
N ILE A 9 5.64 17.14 14.18
CA ILE A 9 4.25 17.57 14.20
C ILE A 9 3.46 16.56 15.03
N ARG A 10 2.78 17.04 16.07
CA ARG A 10 1.95 16.20 16.94
C ARG A 10 0.54 16.76 17.06
N ILE A 11 -0.43 15.87 17.04
CA ILE A 11 -1.83 16.17 17.34
C ILE A 11 -2.23 15.28 18.51
N GLY A 12 -2.56 15.88 19.64
CA GLY A 12 -2.87 15.16 20.89
C GLY A 12 -2.32 15.90 22.11
N GLY A 13 -2.05 15.16 23.18
CA GLY A 13 -1.51 15.73 24.42
C GLY A 13 -0.01 16.06 24.37
N TRP A 14 0.46 16.73 25.42
CA TRP A 14 1.83 17.23 25.54
C TRP A 14 2.89 16.16 25.89
N SER A 15 2.51 14.89 26.03
CA SER A 15 3.45 13.81 26.35
C SER A 15 3.43 12.72 25.26
N ALA A 16 4.53 11.99 25.16
CA ALA A 16 4.63 10.85 24.26
C ALA A 16 3.50 9.80 24.48
N ALA A 17 3.07 9.65 25.72
CA ALA A 17 1.97 8.75 26.08
C ALA A 17 0.59 9.20 25.58
N THR A 18 0.44 10.47 25.23
CA THR A 18 -0.83 11.07 24.78
C THR A 18 -0.82 11.48 23.31
N ASN A 19 0.31 11.36 22.63
CA ASN A 19 0.41 11.64 21.20
C ASN A 19 -0.35 10.57 20.42
N ARG A 20 -1.34 11.00 19.65
CA ARG A 20 -2.19 10.14 18.83
C ARG A 20 -1.81 10.14 17.37
N PHE A 21 -1.12 11.18 16.94
CA PHE A 21 -0.62 11.39 15.59
C PHE A 21 0.72 12.11 15.71
N GLN A 22 1.72 11.63 14.99
CA GLN A 22 2.98 12.34 14.85
C GLN A 22 3.59 12.13 13.48
N MET A 23 4.22 13.16 12.95
CA MET A 23 5.01 13.11 11.73
C MET A 23 6.38 13.68 12.04
N ASP A 24 7.42 12.90 11.78
CA ASP A 24 8.80 13.32 12.01
C ASP A 24 9.40 14.05 10.79
N MET A 25 10.60 14.59 10.96
CA MET A 25 11.29 15.32 9.88
C MET A 25 11.76 14.42 8.72
N ALA A 26 11.81 13.12 8.93
CA ALA A 26 12.09 12.15 7.86
C ALA A 26 10.82 11.78 7.05
N GLY A 27 9.67 12.37 7.40
CA GLY A 27 8.38 12.11 6.74
C GLY A 27 7.68 10.84 7.20
N ASN A 28 8.11 10.23 8.30
CA ASN A 28 7.40 9.08 8.84
C ASN A 28 6.15 9.52 9.61
N LEU A 29 5.05 8.84 9.35
CA LEU A 29 3.78 9.03 10.04
C LEU A 29 3.53 7.90 11.01
N THR A 30 3.31 8.22 12.28
CA THR A 30 2.94 7.27 13.33
C THR A 30 1.58 7.61 13.90
N MET A 31 0.71 6.60 13.95
CA MET A 31 -0.65 6.69 14.49
C MET A 31 -0.79 5.74 15.68
N ALA A 32 -1.47 6.21 16.74
CA ALA A 32 -1.78 5.36 17.90
C ALA A 32 -2.99 4.44 17.66
N GLY A 33 -3.75 4.65 16.61
CA GLY A 33 -4.93 3.90 16.26
C GLY A 33 -4.95 3.48 14.80
N ASN A 34 -6.11 3.09 14.32
CA ASN A 34 -6.31 2.67 12.95
C ASN A 34 -6.29 3.86 11.98
N ILE A 35 -5.81 3.62 10.76
CA ILE A 35 -6.01 4.52 9.63
C ILE A 35 -7.19 3.98 8.83
N THR A 36 -8.25 4.77 8.75
CA THR A 36 -9.49 4.39 8.05
C THR A 36 -9.76 5.35 6.90
N ALA A 37 -10.29 4.81 5.81
CA ALA A 37 -10.75 5.60 4.68
C ALA A 37 -12.19 5.24 4.35
N TYR A 38 -12.94 6.18 3.77
CA TYR A 38 -14.31 5.91 3.31
C TYR A 38 -14.31 4.80 2.26
N SER A 39 -15.17 3.78 2.47
CA SER A 39 -15.33 2.66 1.55
C SER A 39 -16.77 2.19 1.42
N ASP A 40 -17.72 3.02 1.84
CA ASP A 40 -19.15 2.75 1.78
C ASP A 40 -19.59 2.61 0.30
N ILE A 41 -20.43 1.61 0.02
CA ILE A 41 -20.93 1.34 -1.33
C ILE A 41 -21.72 2.52 -1.89
N ARG A 42 -22.35 3.31 -1.04
CA ARG A 42 -23.15 4.49 -1.44
C ARG A 42 -22.30 5.60 -2.06
N LEU A 43 -20.97 5.56 -1.87
CA LEU A 43 -20.02 6.51 -2.43
C LEU A 43 -19.36 5.99 -3.71
N LYS A 44 -19.79 4.84 -4.22
CA LYS A 44 -19.15 4.15 -5.35
C LYS A 44 -20.16 3.93 -6.47
N GLU A 45 -19.69 4.14 -7.69
CA GLU A 45 -20.44 3.86 -8.92
C GLU A 45 -19.63 2.96 -9.85
N ASN A 46 -20.28 2.33 -10.80
CA ASN A 46 -19.63 1.50 -11.83
C ASN A 46 -18.70 0.42 -11.25
N ILE A 47 -19.14 -0.22 -10.16
CA ILE A 47 -18.35 -1.22 -9.45
C ILE A 47 -18.12 -2.42 -10.36
N LYS A 48 -16.85 -2.79 -10.56
CA LYS A 48 -16.42 -3.96 -11.32
C LYS A 48 -15.36 -4.70 -10.54
N VAL A 49 -15.38 -6.03 -10.62
CA VAL A 49 -14.31 -6.87 -10.09
C VAL A 49 -13.04 -6.62 -10.91
N ILE A 50 -11.89 -6.58 -10.24
CA ILE A 50 -10.60 -6.42 -10.91
C ILE A 50 -10.31 -7.69 -11.73
N PRO A 51 -10.20 -7.60 -13.06
CA PRO A 51 -9.94 -8.75 -13.90
C PRO A 51 -8.46 -9.11 -13.92
N ASP A 52 -8.16 -10.38 -14.23
CA ASP A 52 -6.78 -10.89 -14.43
C ASP A 52 -5.84 -10.56 -13.26
N ALA A 53 -6.37 -10.65 -12.05
CA ALA A 53 -5.68 -10.17 -10.86
C ALA A 53 -4.42 -10.98 -10.55
N LEU A 54 -4.45 -12.30 -10.69
CA LEU A 54 -3.28 -13.14 -10.48
C LEU A 54 -2.16 -12.83 -11.48
N SER A 55 -2.51 -12.67 -12.75
CA SER A 55 -1.56 -12.27 -13.80
C SER A 55 -0.94 -10.90 -13.52
N LYS A 56 -1.72 -9.95 -13.01
CA LYS A 56 -1.24 -8.62 -12.61
C LYS A 56 -0.26 -8.70 -11.44
N VAL A 57 -0.59 -9.46 -10.41
CA VAL A 57 0.27 -9.65 -9.24
C VAL A 57 1.61 -10.31 -9.63
N GLN A 58 1.60 -11.25 -10.56
CA GLN A 58 2.82 -11.91 -11.05
C GLN A 58 3.78 -10.96 -11.77
N GLN A 59 3.32 -9.79 -12.21
CA GLN A 59 4.16 -8.75 -12.81
C GLN A 59 4.76 -7.79 -11.78
N LEU A 60 4.38 -7.91 -10.52
CA LEU A 60 4.87 -7.07 -9.43
C LEU A 60 5.97 -7.79 -8.66
N ARG A 61 6.89 -7.00 -8.11
CA ARG A 61 7.90 -7.50 -7.19
C ARG A 61 7.71 -6.90 -5.80
N GLY A 62 7.79 -7.74 -4.78
CA GLY A 62 8.08 -7.29 -3.44
C GLY A 62 9.60 -7.11 -3.31
N VAL A 63 10.06 -5.94 -2.92
CA VAL A 63 11.48 -5.60 -2.93
C VAL A 63 11.94 -5.05 -1.58
N THR A 64 13.20 -5.29 -1.25
CA THR A 64 13.94 -4.50 -0.26
C THR A 64 14.87 -3.54 -0.98
N PHE A 65 15.06 -2.36 -0.43
CA PHE A 65 15.85 -1.31 -1.06
C PHE A 65 16.41 -0.35 -0.01
N THR A 66 17.43 0.40 -0.39
CA THR A 66 17.90 1.59 0.35
C THR A 66 17.43 2.84 -0.39
N ARG A 67 17.27 3.93 0.34
CA ARG A 67 16.89 5.23 -0.23
C ARG A 67 18.13 6.08 -0.45
N ASN A 68 18.15 6.85 -1.54
CA ASN A 68 19.23 7.78 -1.90
C ASN A 68 18.89 9.25 -1.58
N ASP A 69 17.71 9.49 -1.03
CA ASP A 69 17.16 10.81 -0.68
C ASP A 69 17.04 11.02 0.85
N THR A 70 17.65 10.14 1.65
CA THR A 70 17.67 10.19 3.12
C THR A 70 19.11 10.26 3.63
N GLU A 71 19.29 10.67 4.91
CA GLU A 71 20.61 10.73 5.55
C GLU A 71 21.21 9.33 5.77
N ASP A 72 20.39 8.35 6.12
CA ASP A 72 20.81 6.97 6.34
C ASP A 72 20.67 6.17 5.04
N LEU A 73 21.76 6.15 4.26
CA LEU A 73 21.84 5.49 2.97
C LEU A 73 21.94 3.95 3.07
N GLU A 74 22.16 3.41 4.26
CA GLU A 74 22.30 1.96 4.47
C GLU A 74 21.00 1.33 5.03
N LYS A 75 20.07 2.13 5.49
CA LYS A 75 18.81 1.65 6.05
C LYS A 75 17.98 0.91 5.00
N LEU A 76 17.66 -0.34 5.29
CA LEU A 76 16.79 -1.15 4.44
C LEU A 76 15.32 -0.77 4.64
N HIS A 77 14.64 -0.64 3.53
CA HIS A 77 13.20 -0.46 3.41
C HIS A 77 12.61 -1.64 2.63
N THR A 78 11.32 -1.81 2.68
CA THR A 78 10.60 -2.81 1.89
C THR A 78 9.35 -2.19 1.27
N GLY A 79 8.97 -2.69 0.12
CA GLY A 79 7.79 -2.20 -0.59
C GLY A 79 7.69 -2.74 -2.00
N VAL A 80 7.01 -1.99 -2.84
CA VAL A 80 6.84 -2.24 -4.27
C VAL A 80 7.41 -1.08 -5.08
N ILE A 81 7.56 -1.26 -6.39
CA ILE A 81 8.03 -0.23 -7.32
C ILE A 81 6.81 0.42 -7.98
N ALA A 82 6.66 1.74 -7.84
CA ALA A 82 5.50 2.48 -8.32
C ALA A 82 5.26 2.30 -9.82
N GLN A 83 6.31 2.26 -10.64
CA GLN A 83 6.21 2.06 -12.09
C GLN A 83 5.66 0.68 -12.46
N GLU A 84 6.00 -0.35 -11.69
CA GLU A 84 5.43 -1.70 -11.89
C GLU A 84 3.96 -1.75 -11.50
N VAL A 85 3.60 -1.09 -10.39
CA VAL A 85 2.19 -0.98 -9.97
C VAL A 85 1.38 -0.21 -11.00
N GLU A 86 1.89 0.90 -11.50
CA GLU A 86 1.22 1.72 -12.52
C GLU A 86 0.89 0.92 -13.78
N ALA A 87 1.76 0.01 -14.19
CA ALA A 87 1.55 -0.82 -15.38
C ALA A 87 0.36 -1.78 -15.26
N VAL A 88 -0.01 -2.20 -14.05
CA VAL A 88 -1.07 -3.20 -13.83
C VAL A 88 -2.26 -2.67 -13.02
N LEU A 89 -2.06 -1.66 -12.21
CA LEU A 89 -3.08 -1.04 -11.35
C LEU A 89 -2.83 0.48 -11.23
N PRO A 90 -2.99 1.23 -12.34
CA PRO A 90 -2.69 2.67 -12.35
C PRO A 90 -3.50 3.47 -11.34
N GLU A 91 -4.68 2.99 -10.94
CA GLU A 91 -5.54 3.64 -9.95
C GLU A 91 -4.93 3.70 -8.55
N ALA A 92 -3.91 2.88 -8.25
CA ALA A 92 -3.18 2.91 -7.00
C ALA A 92 -1.93 3.81 -7.01
N VAL A 93 -1.65 4.47 -8.13
CA VAL A 93 -0.45 5.30 -8.30
C VAL A 93 -0.84 6.75 -8.56
N SER A 94 -0.14 7.65 -7.91
CA SER A 94 -0.20 9.10 -8.17
C SER A 94 1.21 9.64 -8.39
N GLU A 95 1.28 10.84 -8.92
CA GLU A 95 2.54 11.53 -9.20
C GLU A 95 2.49 12.93 -8.60
N ASP A 96 3.56 13.36 -7.96
CA ASP A 96 3.67 14.71 -7.44
C ASP A 96 4.14 15.73 -8.51
N ASN A 97 4.31 16.98 -8.12
CA ASN A 97 4.70 18.05 -9.04
C ASN A 97 6.13 17.89 -9.60
N ASP A 98 6.97 17.10 -8.95
CA ASP A 98 8.35 16.83 -9.38
C ASP A 98 8.46 15.53 -10.20
N GLY A 99 7.33 14.89 -10.49
CA GLY A 99 7.28 13.65 -11.25
C GLY A 99 7.63 12.39 -10.42
N ILE A 100 7.66 12.53 -9.09
CA ILE A 100 7.89 11.38 -8.20
C ILE A 100 6.59 10.61 -8.01
N LYS A 101 6.63 9.32 -8.31
CA LYS A 101 5.46 8.44 -8.21
C LYS A 101 5.27 7.89 -6.80
N ASN A 102 4.02 7.83 -6.37
CA ASN A 102 3.59 7.39 -5.06
C ASN A 102 2.59 6.23 -5.19
N VAL A 103 2.63 5.29 -4.26
CA VAL A 103 1.70 4.15 -4.22
C VAL A 103 0.76 4.28 -3.03
N ALA A 104 -0.54 4.22 -3.29
CA ALA A 104 -1.55 4.04 -2.26
C ALA A 104 -1.61 2.55 -1.87
N TYR A 105 -0.73 2.14 -0.96
CA TYR A 105 -0.53 0.73 -0.60
C TYR A 105 -1.82 0.02 -0.17
N GLY A 106 -2.69 0.68 0.60
CA GLY A 106 -3.96 0.11 1.04
C GLY A 106 -4.91 -0.22 -0.14
N ASN A 107 -4.79 0.48 -1.25
CA ASN A 107 -5.63 0.26 -2.42
C ASN A 107 -5.24 -1.00 -3.21
N MET A 108 -4.09 -1.60 -2.91
CA MET A 108 -3.66 -2.87 -3.51
C MET A 108 -4.37 -4.08 -2.92
N VAL A 109 -5.06 -3.92 -1.79
CA VAL A 109 -5.77 -5.02 -1.10
C VAL A 109 -6.81 -5.67 -2.03
N GLY A 110 -7.57 -4.90 -2.80
CA GLY A 110 -8.54 -5.42 -3.75
C GLY A 110 -7.91 -6.33 -4.83
N LEU A 111 -6.76 -5.92 -5.36
CA LEU A 111 -6.00 -6.73 -6.32
C LEU A 111 -5.54 -8.06 -5.68
N LEU A 112 -5.04 -8.02 -4.46
CA LEU A 112 -4.60 -9.22 -3.73
C LEU A 112 -5.76 -10.16 -3.41
N ILE A 113 -6.94 -9.62 -3.03
CA ILE A 113 -8.14 -10.41 -2.79
C ILE A 113 -8.53 -11.20 -4.04
N GLU A 114 -8.65 -10.53 -5.18
CA GLU A 114 -9.05 -11.18 -6.42
C GLU A 114 -7.97 -12.15 -6.95
N SER A 115 -6.69 -11.85 -6.77
CA SER A 115 -5.60 -12.76 -7.15
C SER A 115 -5.60 -14.06 -6.32
N ILE A 116 -5.87 -13.97 -5.03
CA ILE A 116 -6.01 -15.15 -4.16
C ILE A 116 -7.21 -16.00 -4.60
N LYS A 117 -8.33 -15.39 -4.96
CA LYS A 117 -9.51 -16.10 -5.45
C LYS A 117 -9.25 -16.80 -6.78
N GLU A 118 -8.55 -16.16 -7.71
CA GLU A 118 -8.14 -16.77 -8.98
C GLU A 118 -7.19 -17.95 -8.74
N LEU A 119 -6.19 -17.78 -7.86
CA LEU A 119 -5.28 -18.85 -7.48
C LEU A 119 -6.01 -20.04 -6.84
N LYS A 120 -6.98 -19.76 -5.95
CA LYS A 120 -7.81 -20.81 -5.33
C LYS A 120 -8.60 -21.59 -6.38
N ALA A 121 -9.15 -20.90 -7.37
CA ALA A 121 -9.88 -21.55 -8.48
C ALA A 121 -8.96 -22.46 -9.30
N GLU A 122 -7.72 -22.05 -9.58
CA GLU A 122 -6.73 -22.89 -10.26
C GLU A 122 -6.38 -24.13 -9.44
N VAL A 123 -6.17 -23.98 -8.12
CA VAL A 123 -5.91 -25.12 -7.23
C VAL A 123 -7.09 -26.09 -7.23
N ASP A 124 -8.32 -25.62 -7.14
CA ASP A 124 -9.51 -26.47 -7.14
C ASP A 124 -9.66 -27.21 -8.47
N ASN A 125 -9.37 -26.56 -9.60
CA ASN A 125 -9.38 -27.18 -10.92
C ASN A 125 -8.32 -28.28 -11.03
N LEU A 126 -7.12 -28.05 -10.57
CA LEU A 126 -6.05 -29.06 -10.54
C LEU A 126 -6.40 -30.26 -9.66
N LYS A 127 -7.02 -30.05 -8.49
CA LYS A 127 -7.53 -31.13 -7.64
C LYS A 127 -8.55 -31.96 -8.36
N THR A 128 -9.51 -31.35 -9.04
CA THR A 128 -10.52 -32.03 -9.83
C THR A 128 -9.89 -32.89 -10.94
N GLN A 129 -8.89 -32.34 -11.65
CA GLN A 129 -8.16 -33.09 -12.68
C GLN A 129 -7.42 -34.28 -12.12
N LEU A 130 -6.83 -34.19 -10.94
CA LEU A 130 -6.14 -35.31 -10.29
C LEU A 130 -7.12 -36.40 -9.81
N GLU A 131 -8.29 -36.03 -9.32
CA GLU A 131 -9.34 -36.97 -8.88
C GLU A 131 -9.95 -37.76 -10.05
N ASN A 132 -9.91 -37.22 -11.26
CA ASN A 132 -10.47 -37.84 -12.49
C ASN A 132 -9.45 -38.71 -13.26
N LYS A 133 -8.28 -38.95 -12.70
CA LYS A 133 -7.25 -39.83 -13.31
C LYS A 133 -7.33 -41.25 -12.82
#